data_6f9511115b6482c0dfc001915f233ba5
#
_entry.id   6f9511115b6482c0dfc001915f233ba5
#
_cell.length_a   1.000
_cell.length_b   1.000
_cell.length_c   1.000
_cell.angle_alpha   90.00
_cell.angle_beta   90.00
_cell.angle_gamma   90.00
#
_symmetry.space_group_name_H-M   'P 1'
#
loop_
_entity.id
_entity.type
_entity.pdbx_description
1 polymer ?
#
loop_
_entity_poly.entity_id
_entity_poly.type
_entity_poly.pdbx_seq_one_letter_code
_entity_poly.pdbx_strand_id
1 'polypeptide(L)'
;LDGVSLRPVFEKGNKGRLAKRDTGFVFHFPAFYTIPITSYRDGDYKLMRHLNSGEIKLFNVAKDMGETKDLTKSMPDKAKSMVRKLDAYLKRVGAWTMEEVYETRLEELDGWIELRETEISKCKAVLKKNPEDKDAQERLKKAESLIKDKLKSRADMLANKASTNWL
;
A
#
# COMPACT_ATOMS: atom_id res chain seq x y z
N LEU A 1 -4.16 -15.62 -13.91
CA LEU A 1 -4.89 -16.06 -12.71
C LEU A 1 -3.93 -16.73 -11.74
N ASP A 2 -3.94 -16.29 -10.48
CA ASP A 2 -3.03 -16.80 -9.44
C ASP A 2 -3.55 -18.08 -8.77
N GLY A 3 -4.74 -18.51 -9.09
CA GLY A 3 -5.37 -19.71 -8.56
C GLY A 3 -5.08 -20.95 -9.41
N VAL A 4 -5.38 -22.11 -8.83
CA VAL A 4 -5.50 -23.37 -9.58
C VAL A 4 -6.98 -23.70 -9.77
N SER A 5 -7.29 -24.45 -10.83
CA SER A 5 -8.67 -24.84 -11.11
C SER A 5 -9.23 -25.71 -9.98
N LEU A 6 -10.39 -25.35 -9.45
CA LEU A 6 -11.15 -26.17 -8.50
C LEU A 6 -11.99 -27.26 -9.17
N ARG A 7 -12.03 -27.28 -10.50
CA ARG A 7 -12.83 -28.25 -11.29
C ARG A 7 -12.67 -29.69 -10.85
N PRO A 8 -11.43 -30.20 -10.55
CA PRO A 8 -11.28 -31.58 -10.10
C PRO A 8 -11.99 -31.88 -8.77
N VAL A 9 -12.13 -30.88 -7.89
CA VAL A 9 -12.84 -31.05 -6.63
C VAL A 9 -14.36 -31.06 -6.86
N PHE A 10 -14.86 -30.22 -7.76
CA PHE A 10 -16.28 -30.20 -8.12
C PHE A 10 -16.71 -31.48 -8.83
N GLU A 11 -15.87 -32.04 -9.72
CA GLU A 11 -16.18 -33.25 -10.48
C GLU A 11 -16.02 -34.54 -9.66
N LYS A 12 -15.07 -34.58 -8.73
CA LYS A 12 -14.66 -35.84 -8.06
C LYS A 12 -14.82 -35.76 -6.51
N GLY A 13 -15.41 -34.68 -5.98
CA GLY A 13 -15.58 -34.49 -4.55
C GLY A 13 -14.27 -34.66 -3.78
N ASN A 14 -14.30 -35.38 -2.68
CA ASN A 14 -13.12 -35.63 -1.81
C ASN A 14 -11.96 -36.37 -2.51
N LYS A 15 -12.19 -36.97 -3.68
CA LYS A 15 -11.16 -37.64 -4.48
C LYS A 15 -10.47 -36.67 -5.46
N GLY A 16 -11.03 -35.49 -5.67
CA GLY A 16 -10.46 -34.46 -6.54
C GLY A 16 -9.14 -33.92 -5.95
N ARG A 17 -8.10 -33.88 -6.77
CA ARG A 17 -6.80 -33.30 -6.41
C ARG A 17 -6.59 -32.01 -7.15
N LEU A 18 -6.24 -30.97 -6.43
CA LEU A 18 -5.83 -29.71 -7.03
C LEU A 18 -4.41 -29.81 -7.59
N ALA A 19 -4.17 -29.16 -8.72
CA ALA A 19 -2.82 -29.03 -9.23
C ALA A 19 -1.93 -28.31 -8.20
N LYS A 20 -0.67 -28.70 -8.13
CA LYS A 20 0.30 -27.98 -7.30
C LYS A 20 0.54 -26.60 -7.91
N ARG A 21 0.55 -25.58 -7.08
CA ARG A 21 0.92 -24.22 -7.52
C ARG A 21 2.42 -24.16 -7.76
N ASP A 22 2.82 -23.49 -8.82
CA ASP A 22 4.23 -23.23 -9.12
C ASP A 22 4.83 -22.15 -8.21
N THR A 23 3.95 -21.30 -7.65
CA THR A 23 4.32 -20.22 -6.73
C THR A 23 3.51 -20.33 -5.45
N GLY A 24 4.05 -19.80 -4.34
CA GLY A 24 3.31 -19.63 -3.10
C GLY A 24 2.20 -18.57 -3.21
N PHE A 25 1.54 -18.29 -2.11
CA PHE A 25 0.52 -17.23 -2.01
C PHE A 25 1.20 -15.91 -1.68
N VAL A 26 0.92 -14.90 -2.48
CA VAL A 26 1.38 -13.53 -2.25
C VAL A 26 0.21 -12.66 -1.85
N PHE A 27 0.40 -11.86 -0.79
CA PHE A 27 -0.50 -10.80 -0.36
C PHE A 27 0.33 -9.52 -0.35
N HIS A 28 0.06 -8.62 -1.28
CA HIS A 28 0.78 -7.37 -1.44
C HIS A 28 -0.17 -6.21 -1.16
N PHE A 29 0.18 -5.41 -0.14
CA PHE A 29 -0.65 -4.30 0.31
C PHE A 29 0.19 -3.04 0.53
N PRO A 30 0.51 -2.33 -0.54
CA PRO A 30 1.31 -1.10 -0.50
C PRO A 30 0.44 0.11 -0.14
N ALA A 31 -0.11 0.14 1.07
CA ALA A 31 -1.00 1.21 1.53
C ALA A 31 -0.28 2.18 2.46
N PHE A 32 -0.47 3.49 2.26
CA PHE A 32 0.14 4.54 3.07
C PHE A 32 -0.68 4.91 4.33
N TYR A 33 -1.94 4.50 4.43
CA TYR A 33 -2.83 4.78 5.57
C TYR A 33 -2.80 3.71 6.66
N THR A 34 -1.99 2.70 6.49
CA THR A 34 -1.74 1.61 7.44
C THR A 34 -0.30 1.14 7.31
N ILE A 35 0.08 0.09 8.03
CA ILE A 35 1.40 -0.51 7.88
C ILE A 35 1.47 -1.25 6.54
N PRO A 36 2.22 -0.75 5.54
CA PRO A 36 2.32 -1.40 4.25
C PRO A 36 3.16 -2.67 4.36
N ILE A 37 2.57 -3.78 4.02
CA ILE A 37 3.21 -5.10 4.10
C ILE A 37 3.03 -5.91 2.83
N THR A 38 4.01 -6.75 2.57
CA THR A 38 3.89 -7.85 1.62
C THR A 38 4.17 -9.14 2.35
N SER A 39 3.35 -10.15 2.13
CA SER A 39 3.61 -11.49 2.64
C SER A 39 3.62 -12.54 1.53
N TYR A 40 4.47 -13.54 1.71
CA TYR A 40 4.63 -14.68 0.81
C TYR A 40 4.57 -15.98 1.59
N ARG A 41 3.58 -16.80 1.31
CA ARG A 41 3.43 -18.12 1.93
C ARG A 41 3.77 -19.22 0.94
N ASP A 42 4.74 -20.07 1.30
CA ASP A 42 5.15 -21.24 0.54
C ASP A 42 5.19 -22.48 1.47
N GLY A 43 4.18 -23.33 1.36
CA GLY A 43 3.97 -24.45 2.27
C GLY A 43 3.73 -24.00 3.72
N ASP A 44 4.56 -24.50 4.62
CA ASP A 44 4.49 -24.23 6.06
C ASP A 44 5.08 -22.87 6.47
N TYR A 45 5.76 -22.20 5.55
CA TYR A 45 6.48 -20.96 5.87
C TYR A 45 5.79 -19.74 5.30
N LYS A 46 5.81 -18.66 6.08
CA LYS A 46 5.35 -17.32 5.70
C LYS A 46 6.47 -16.32 5.92
N LEU A 47 6.82 -15.61 4.86
CA LEU A 47 7.68 -14.43 4.88
C LEU A 47 6.79 -13.20 4.95
N MET A 48 7.13 -12.25 5.81
CA MET A 48 6.56 -10.90 5.82
C MET A 48 7.65 -9.88 5.54
N ARG A 49 7.33 -8.86 4.75
CA ARG A 49 8.18 -7.70 4.49
C ARG A 49 7.39 -6.42 4.77
N HIS A 50 7.93 -5.58 5.62
CA HIS A 50 7.47 -4.21 5.80
C HIS A 50 8.01 -3.35 4.66
N LEU A 51 7.12 -2.76 3.87
CA LEU A 51 7.53 -2.07 2.64
C LEU A 51 8.24 -0.73 2.91
N ASN A 52 7.97 -0.07 4.05
CA ASN A 52 8.64 1.18 4.40
C ASN A 52 10.07 0.96 4.96
N SER A 53 10.28 -0.09 5.75
CA SER A 53 11.57 -0.32 6.42
C SER A 53 12.42 -1.39 5.75
N GLY A 54 11.85 -2.16 4.82
CA GLY A 54 12.50 -3.34 4.25
C GLY A 54 12.65 -4.51 5.25
N GLU A 55 12.23 -4.34 6.51
CA GLU A 55 12.33 -5.38 7.53
C GLU A 55 11.58 -6.65 7.08
N ILE A 56 12.27 -7.78 7.20
CA ILE A 56 11.68 -9.10 6.89
C ILE A 56 11.56 -9.94 8.16
N LYS A 57 10.47 -10.73 8.23
CA LYS A 57 10.25 -11.77 9.25
C LYS A 57 9.86 -13.07 8.59
N LEU A 58 10.32 -14.18 9.14
CA LEU A 58 10.02 -15.54 8.66
C LEU A 58 9.36 -16.35 9.78
N PHE A 59 8.23 -16.97 9.46
CA PHE A 59 7.48 -17.80 10.41
C PHE A 59 7.22 -19.19 9.84
N ASN A 60 7.14 -20.19 10.73
CA ASN A 60 6.59 -21.51 10.39
C ASN A 60 5.13 -21.57 10.86
N VAL A 61 4.21 -21.21 10.00
CA VAL A 61 2.78 -21.09 10.36
C VAL A 61 2.06 -22.42 10.59
N ALA A 62 2.68 -23.54 10.25
CA ALA A 62 2.15 -24.86 10.60
C ALA A 62 2.42 -25.24 12.07
N LYS A 63 3.52 -24.72 12.65
CA LYS A 63 3.93 -24.98 14.03
C LYS A 63 3.64 -23.79 14.97
N ASP A 64 3.55 -22.60 14.42
CA ASP A 64 3.36 -21.34 15.13
C ASP A 64 2.34 -20.49 14.36
N MET A 65 1.05 -20.81 14.54
CA MET A 65 -0.06 -20.12 13.89
C MET A 65 -0.18 -18.65 14.35
N GLY A 66 0.32 -18.34 15.54
CA GLY A 66 0.33 -16.99 16.12
C GLY A 66 1.47 -16.11 15.62
N GLU A 67 2.40 -16.65 14.80
CA GLU A 67 3.54 -15.88 14.24
C GLU A 67 4.38 -15.19 15.34
N THR A 68 4.61 -15.91 16.44
CA THR A 68 5.27 -15.39 17.64
C THR A 68 6.79 -15.50 17.55
N LYS A 69 7.31 -16.48 16.77
CA LYS A 69 8.72 -16.80 16.67
C LYS A 69 9.27 -16.46 15.28
N ASP A 70 10.01 -15.37 15.20
CA ASP A 70 10.75 -15.02 13.99
C ASP A 70 11.94 -15.95 13.77
N LEU A 71 11.97 -16.62 12.62
CA LEU A 71 13.00 -17.57 12.19
C LEU A 71 14.05 -16.95 11.25
N THR A 72 13.99 -15.67 10.95
CA THR A 72 14.89 -15.02 10.00
C THR A 72 16.37 -15.25 10.34
N LYS A 73 16.72 -15.13 11.62
CA LYS A 73 18.10 -15.34 12.10
C LYS A 73 18.50 -16.81 12.14
N SER A 74 17.57 -17.72 12.44
CA SER A 74 17.85 -19.15 12.55
C SER A 74 17.78 -19.89 11.21
N MET A 75 17.10 -19.32 10.20
CA MET A 75 16.94 -19.87 8.86
C MET A 75 17.21 -18.84 7.76
N PRO A 76 18.40 -18.22 7.74
CA PRO A 76 18.69 -17.10 6.82
C PRO A 76 18.61 -17.49 5.35
N ASP A 77 19.05 -18.68 4.98
CA ASP A 77 19.01 -19.13 3.58
C ASP A 77 17.56 -19.38 3.08
N LYS A 78 16.70 -19.86 3.97
CA LYS A 78 15.28 -20.01 3.68
C LYS A 78 14.64 -18.63 3.48
N ALA A 79 14.91 -17.67 4.37
CA ALA A 79 14.43 -16.30 4.25
C ALA A 79 14.89 -15.67 2.92
N LYS A 80 16.19 -15.72 2.60
CA LYS A 80 16.73 -15.22 1.32
C LYS A 80 16.09 -15.87 0.11
N SER A 81 15.87 -17.20 0.14
CA SER A 81 15.22 -17.91 -0.95
C SER A 81 13.78 -17.44 -1.15
N MET A 82 13.03 -17.23 -0.06
CA MET A 82 11.64 -16.77 -0.13
C MET A 82 11.56 -15.30 -0.59
N VAL A 83 12.50 -14.44 -0.18
CA VAL A 83 12.62 -13.07 -0.69
C VAL A 83 12.78 -13.07 -2.21
N ARG A 84 13.76 -13.82 -2.73
CA ARG A 84 13.97 -13.92 -4.19
C ARG A 84 12.71 -14.36 -4.96
N LYS A 85 11.97 -15.34 -4.43
CA LYS A 85 10.73 -15.82 -5.05
C LYS A 85 9.64 -14.73 -5.03
N LEU A 86 9.52 -14.01 -3.90
CA LEU A 86 8.59 -12.90 -3.77
C LEU A 86 8.91 -11.77 -4.76
N ASP A 87 10.18 -11.34 -4.83
CA ASP A 87 10.62 -10.28 -5.74
C ASP A 87 10.38 -10.64 -7.21
N ALA A 88 10.72 -11.87 -7.59
CA ALA A 88 10.44 -12.37 -8.94
C ALA A 88 8.95 -12.38 -9.26
N TYR A 89 8.10 -12.73 -8.28
CA TYR A 89 6.65 -12.68 -8.46
C TYR A 89 6.15 -11.24 -8.63
N LEU A 90 6.51 -10.34 -7.71
CA LEU A 90 6.07 -8.93 -7.75
C LEU A 90 6.49 -8.26 -9.06
N LYS A 91 7.73 -8.47 -9.49
CA LYS A 91 8.21 -7.98 -10.79
C LYS A 91 7.42 -8.54 -11.97
N ARG A 92 7.12 -9.84 -11.96
CA ARG A 92 6.36 -10.51 -13.04
C ARG A 92 4.95 -9.96 -13.20
N VAL A 93 4.28 -9.61 -12.10
CA VAL A 93 2.90 -9.10 -12.12
C VAL A 93 2.82 -7.58 -12.21
N GLY A 94 3.95 -6.88 -12.27
CA GLY A 94 3.97 -5.41 -12.27
C GLY A 94 3.32 -4.84 -11.00
N ALA A 95 3.64 -5.42 -9.84
CA ALA A 95 3.07 -4.97 -8.59
C ALA A 95 3.58 -3.56 -8.25
N TRP A 96 2.70 -2.71 -7.79
CA TRP A 96 3.05 -1.34 -7.40
C TRP A 96 4.07 -1.32 -6.27
N THR A 97 5.07 -0.50 -6.42
CA THR A 97 6.04 -0.20 -5.36
C THR A 97 5.46 0.86 -4.41
N MET A 98 6.03 0.97 -3.21
CA MET A 98 5.66 2.08 -2.31
C MET A 98 6.00 3.43 -2.93
N GLU A 99 7.08 3.54 -3.70
CA GLU A 99 7.45 4.77 -4.39
C GLU A 99 6.35 5.22 -5.36
N GLU A 100 5.89 4.33 -6.24
CA GLU A 100 4.79 4.60 -7.18
C GLU A 100 3.49 4.98 -6.45
N VAL A 101 3.19 4.30 -5.33
CA VAL A 101 2.02 4.62 -4.50
C VAL A 101 2.12 6.04 -3.91
N TYR A 102 3.30 6.42 -3.38
CA TYR A 102 3.51 7.76 -2.84
C TYR A 102 3.45 8.83 -3.94
N GLU A 103 4.04 8.57 -5.11
CA GLU A 103 4.03 9.50 -6.25
C GLU A 103 2.60 9.75 -6.72
N THR A 104 1.85 8.69 -7.01
CA THR A 104 0.45 8.82 -7.42
C THR A 104 -0.38 9.60 -6.39
N ARG A 105 -0.16 9.32 -5.10
CA ARG A 105 -0.91 10.02 -4.06
C ARG A 105 -0.52 11.48 -3.89
N LEU A 106 0.74 11.81 -4.09
CA LEU A 106 1.21 13.21 -4.08
C LEU A 106 0.61 13.98 -5.26
N GLU A 107 0.58 13.39 -6.46
CA GLU A 107 -0.07 13.97 -7.64
C GLU A 107 -1.56 14.23 -7.42
N GLU A 108 -2.30 13.27 -6.83
CA GLU A 108 -3.70 13.45 -6.46
C GLU A 108 -3.90 14.61 -5.46
N LEU A 109 -3.02 14.71 -4.45
CA LEU A 109 -3.06 15.78 -3.45
C LEU A 109 -2.76 17.14 -4.09
N ASP A 110 -1.77 17.22 -4.96
CA ASP A 110 -1.39 18.44 -5.66
C ASP A 110 -2.52 18.94 -6.55
N GLY A 111 -3.15 18.07 -7.32
CA GLY A 111 -4.32 18.42 -8.13
C GLY A 111 -5.51 18.89 -7.28
N TRP A 112 -5.73 18.26 -6.13
CA TRP A 112 -6.78 18.69 -5.20
C TRP A 112 -6.48 20.05 -4.56
N ILE A 113 -5.21 20.31 -4.20
CA ILE A 113 -4.75 21.60 -3.66
C ILE A 113 -4.95 22.71 -4.69
N GLU A 114 -4.49 22.52 -5.94
CA GLU A 114 -4.63 23.47 -7.04
C GLU A 114 -6.10 23.86 -7.29
N LEU A 115 -7.00 22.86 -7.24
CA LEU A 115 -8.43 23.11 -7.38
C LEU A 115 -8.96 24.02 -6.27
N ARG A 116 -8.51 23.84 -5.03
CA ARG A 116 -8.93 24.67 -3.88
C ARG A 116 -8.31 26.05 -3.89
N GLU A 117 -7.06 26.19 -4.31
CA GLU A 117 -6.41 27.49 -4.52
C GLU A 117 -7.14 28.32 -5.57
N THR A 118 -7.58 27.68 -6.64
CA THR A 118 -8.42 28.29 -7.67
C THR A 118 -9.76 28.77 -7.09
N GLU A 119 -10.42 27.97 -6.26
CA GLU A 119 -11.66 28.35 -5.59
C GLU A 119 -11.46 29.54 -4.63
N ILE A 120 -10.41 29.50 -3.82
CA ILE A 120 -10.00 30.59 -2.93
C ILE A 120 -9.79 31.90 -3.71
N SER A 121 -9.08 31.82 -4.84
CA SER A 121 -8.82 32.98 -5.69
C SER A 121 -10.11 33.57 -6.26
N LYS A 122 -11.05 32.72 -6.70
CA LYS A 122 -12.37 33.15 -7.17
C LYS A 122 -13.18 33.83 -6.08
N CYS A 123 -13.23 33.24 -4.87
CA CYS A 123 -13.94 33.83 -3.73
C CYS A 123 -13.33 35.21 -3.34
N LYS A 124 -12.01 35.33 -3.31
CA LYS A 124 -11.31 36.60 -3.04
C LYS A 124 -11.61 37.67 -4.09
N ALA A 125 -11.71 37.28 -5.36
CA ALA A 125 -12.07 38.20 -6.44
C ALA A 125 -13.52 38.71 -6.33
N VAL A 126 -14.46 37.86 -5.90
CA VAL A 126 -15.85 38.25 -5.59
C VAL A 126 -15.89 39.23 -4.41
N LEU A 127 -15.23 38.89 -3.31
CA LEU A 127 -15.20 39.70 -2.10
C LEU A 127 -14.50 41.07 -2.29
N LYS A 128 -13.57 41.17 -3.24
CA LYS A 128 -12.97 42.46 -3.64
C LYS A 128 -14.01 43.39 -4.24
N LYS A 129 -15.03 42.87 -4.92
CA LYS A 129 -16.13 43.66 -5.54
C LYS A 129 -17.29 43.85 -4.58
N ASN A 130 -17.61 42.87 -3.80
CA ASN A 130 -18.70 42.86 -2.80
C ASN A 130 -18.20 42.22 -1.48
N PRO A 131 -17.63 42.99 -0.56
CA PRO A 131 -17.10 42.47 0.70
C PRO A 131 -18.15 41.80 1.60
N GLU A 132 -19.42 42.15 1.49
CA GLU A 132 -20.54 41.65 2.29
C GLU A 132 -21.18 40.37 1.71
N ASP A 133 -20.62 39.80 0.65
CA ASP A 133 -21.11 38.56 0.02
C ASP A 133 -20.88 37.37 0.97
N LYS A 134 -21.96 36.98 1.70
CA LYS A 134 -21.92 35.92 2.71
C LYS A 134 -21.61 34.54 2.12
N ASP A 135 -22.11 34.24 0.91
CA ASP A 135 -21.80 32.96 0.25
C ASP A 135 -20.31 32.86 -0.07
N ALA A 136 -19.75 33.92 -0.66
CA ALA A 136 -18.33 33.97 -0.96
C ALA A 136 -17.45 33.91 0.31
N GLN A 137 -17.87 34.54 1.43
CA GLN A 137 -17.18 34.47 2.72
C GLN A 137 -17.19 33.05 3.28
N GLU A 138 -18.34 32.37 3.27
CA GLU A 138 -18.49 31.01 3.80
C GLU A 138 -17.67 30.00 2.97
N ARG A 139 -17.75 30.08 1.64
CA ARG A 139 -16.98 29.25 0.73
C ARG A 139 -15.48 29.46 0.88
N LEU A 140 -15.02 30.70 1.02
CA LEU A 140 -13.63 31.01 1.26
C LEU A 140 -13.14 30.36 2.55
N LYS A 141 -13.85 30.55 3.65
CA LYS A 141 -13.51 29.97 4.95
C LYS A 141 -13.42 28.44 4.89
N LYS A 142 -14.38 27.81 4.23
CA LYS A 142 -14.40 26.36 4.05
C LYS A 142 -13.23 25.87 3.20
N ALA A 143 -12.93 26.54 2.10
CA ALA A 143 -11.83 26.16 1.21
C ALA A 143 -10.46 26.34 1.91
N GLU A 144 -10.26 27.43 2.66
CA GLU A 144 -9.02 27.68 3.42
C GLU A 144 -8.81 26.67 4.55
N SER A 145 -9.89 26.25 5.23
CA SER A 145 -9.80 25.18 6.25
C SER A 145 -9.40 23.83 5.63
N LEU A 146 -10.05 23.45 4.53
CA LEU A 146 -9.80 22.18 3.86
C LEU A 146 -8.39 22.08 3.27
N ILE A 147 -7.87 23.17 2.68
CA ILE A 147 -6.54 23.19 2.08
C ILE A 147 -5.44 23.06 3.15
N LYS A 148 -5.63 23.65 4.32
CA LYS A 148 -4.67 23.59 5.43
C LYS A 148 -4.39 22.13 5.85
N ASP A 149 -5.44 21.31 5.97
CA ASP A 149 -5.31 19.91 6.36
C ASP A 149 -4.61 19.10 5.27
N LYS A 150 -4.88 19.40 4.01
CA LYS A 150 -4.26 18.70 2.88
C LYS A 150 -2.80 19.09 2.67
N LEU A 151 -2.45 20.37 2.88
CA LEU A 151 -1.05 20.80 2.87
C LEU A 151 -0.24 20.12 3.97
N LYS A 152 -0.81 19.95 5.16
CA LYS A 152 -0.18 19.17 6.23
C LYS A 152 0.02 17.71 5.80
N SER A 153 -1.04 17.06 5.28
CA SER A 153 -0.95 15.67 4.79
C SER A 153 0.14 15.50 3.73
N ARG A 154 0.25 16.47 2.79
CA ARG A 154 1.29 16.49 1.76
C ARG A 154 2.69 16.59 2.36
N ALA A 155 2.89 17.48 3.32
CA ALA A 155 4.18 17.65 4.00
C ALA A 155 4.59 16.38 4.77
N ASP A 156 3.65 15.75 5.48
CA ASP A 156 3.87 14.50 6.21
C ASP A 156 4.24 13.35 5.23
N MET A 157 3.57 13.28 4.07
CA MET A 157 3.89 12.28 3.04
C MET A 157 5.29 12.50 2.44
N LEU A 158 5.69 13.74 2.16
CA LEU A 158 7.03 14.04 1.64
C LEU A 158 8.11 13.69 2.66
N ALA A 159 7.89 13.98 3.94
CA ALA A 159 8.81 13.61 5.01
C ALA A 159 8.95 12.09 5.14
N ASN A 160 7.84 11.34 5.05
CA ASN A 160 7.84 9.88 5.07
C ASN A 160 8.54 9.32 3.83
N LYS A 161 8.28 9.86 2.63
CA LYS A 161 8.97 9.45 1.40
C LYS A 161 10.47 9.62 1.54
N ALA A 162 10.94 10.74 2.07
CA ALA A 162 12.36 11.02 2.26
C ALA A 162 13.05 10.12 3.30
N SER A 163 12.31 9.64 4.31
CA SER A 163 12.84 8.79 5.39
C SER A 163 12.83 7.30 5.06
N THR A 164 12.21 6.88 3.96
CA THR A 164 12.03 5.48 3.61
C THR A 164 13.12 5.04 2.62
N ASN A 165 13.90 4.01 3.00
CA ASN A 165 14.78 3.32 2.07
C ASN A 165 13.94 2.41 1.17
N TRP A 166 13.72 2.86 -0.05
CA TRP A 166 13.09 2.05 -1.10
C TRP A 166 14.11 1.01 -1.59
N LEU A 167 14.04 -0.20 -1.06
CA LEU A 167 14.83 -1.36 -1.52
C LEU A 167 14.01 -2.22 -2.47
#